data_1de7d9ace326952144da10055c315b8e
#
_entry.id   1de7d9ace326952144da10055c315b8e
#
_cell.length_a   1.000
_cell.length_b   1.000
_cell.length_c   1.000
_cell.angle_alpha   90.00
_cell.angle_beta   90.00
_cell.angle_gamma   90.00
#
_symmetry.space_group_name_H-M   'P 1'
#
loop_
_entity.id
_entity.type
_entity.pdbx_description
1 polymer ?
#
loop_
_entity_poly.entity_id
_entity_poly.type
_entity_poly.pdbx_seq_one_letter_code
_entity_poly.pdbx_strand_id
1 'polypeptide(L)'
;MEKRSKPNGPRRVLLLTGASRGIGHATVKRFSAAGWRVITVSRQPFPEQCPWEMGPEDHIQLDLGDPVATEAMIPEIRARLAPDGGMLHALVNNAAISPKGEGGARLGTLAMPADGWLRVFQVNFFAPILLARGLVDELARANGSVVNVTSIAGGRVHPFAGAAYSTSKAALAGLTREMAADFAPRGVRVNAISPGEIDTSILSPGTEKIVQEQIPMRRLGRPEEVAQAIYFLCTEASSYVNGAEIHINGGQHV
;
A
#
# COMPACT_ATOMS: atom_id res chain seq x y z
N MET A 1 -23.62 -20.21 4.60
CA MET A 1 -22.19 -20.04 4.23
C MET A 1 -21.40 -21.05 5.03
N GLU A 2 -20.89 -22.09 4.38
CA GLU A 2 -20.02 -23.06 5.03
C GLU A 2 -18.73 -22.38 5.47
N LYS A 3 -18.41 -22.49 6.76
CA LYS A 3 -17.09 -22.09 7.29
C LYS A 3 -16.04 -22.99 6.63
N ARG A 4 -15.26 -22.46 5.69
CA ARG A 4 -14.09 -23.16 5.18
C ARG A 4 -13.21 -23.52 6.37
N SER A 5 -12.90 -24.80 6.55
CA SER A 5 -11.96 -25.27 7.56
C SER A 5 -10.63 -24.54 7.40
N LYS A 6 -10.10 -24.02 8.52
CA LYS A 6 -8.75 -23.40 8.52
C LYS A 6 -7.77 -24.43 7.93
N PRO A 7 -6.93 -24.06 6.96
CA PRO A 7 -5.95 -24.98 6.41
C PRO A 7 -5.01 -25.45 7.53
N ASN A 8 -4.78 -26.77 7.61
CA ASN A 8 -3.81 -27.38 8.51
C ASN A 8 -2.40 -27.12 7.99
N GLY A 9 -1.75 -26.02 8.40
CA GLY A 9 -0.38 -25.70 8.02
C GLY A 9 -0.11 -24.19 8.06
N PRO A 10 1.17 -23.76 8.02
CA PRO A 10 1.52 -22.36 8.00
C PRO A 10 0.97 -21.70 6.73
N ARG A 11 0.21 -20.62 6.91
CA ARG A 11 -0.36 -19.85 5.81
C ARG A 11 0.64 -18.82 5.31
N ARG A 12 0.55 -18.44 4.05
CA ARG A 12 1.23 -17.22 3.57
C ARG A 12 0.63 -16.01 4.26
N VAL A 13 1.49 -15.10 4.74
CA VAL A 13 1.07 -13.90 5.48
C VAL A 13 1.36 -12.65 4.68
N LEU A 14 0.36 -11.78 4.59
CA LEU A 14 0.46 -10.41 4.11
C LEU A 14 0.35 -9.45 5.29
N LEU A 15 1.25 -8.46 5.36
CA LEU A 15 1.05 -7.24 6.14
C LEU A 15 0.65 -6.10 5.20
N LEU A 16 -0.52 -5.49 5.45
CA LEU A 16 -1.09 -4.44 4.60
C LEU A 16 -1.39 -3.19 5.40
N THR A 17 -0.86 -2.05 4.98
CA THR A 17 -1.22 -0.75 5.56
C THR A 17 -2.36 -0.09 4.78
N GLY A 18 -3.29 0.60 5.49
CA GLY A 18 -4.38 1.34 4.85
C GLY A 18 -5.48 0.46 4.26
N ALA A 19 -5.91 -0.57 5.01
CA ALA A 19 -6.87 -1.60 4.55
C ALA A 19 -8.34 -1.17 4.55
N SER A 20 -8.71 -0.04 5.17
CA SER A 20 -10.10 0.30 5.52
C SER A 20 -11.01 0.58 4.32
N ARG A 21 -10.47 0.96 3.15
CA ARG A 21 -11.24 1.31 1.95
C ARG A 21 -10.43 1.19 0.65
N GLY A 22 -11.11 1.34 -0.49
CA GLY A 22 -10.50 1.46 -1.81
C GLY A 22 -9.56 0.30 -2.15
N ILE A 23 -8.37 0.64 -2.64
CA ILE A 23 -7.34 -0.33 -3.06
C ILE A 23 -6.96 -1.29 -1.92
N GLY A 24 -6.76 -0.76 -0.71
CA GLY A 24 -6.40 -1.60 0.45
C GLY A 24 -7.48 -2.63 0.76
N HIS A 25 -8.75 -2.23 0.75
CA HIS A 25 -9.87 -3.14 0.97
C HIS A 25 -9.99 -4.22 -0.13
N ALA A 26 -9.84 -3.84 -1.41
CA ALA A 26 -9.79 -4.79 -2.52
C ALA A 26 -8.60 -5.76 -2.40
N THR A 27 -7.46 -5.27 -1.88
CA THR A 27 -6.28 -6.11 -1.62
C THR A 27 -6.55 -7.14 -0.52
N VAL A 28 -7.19 -6.75 0.60
CA VAL A 28 -7.63 -7.72 1.62
C VAL A 28 -8.47 -8.82 0.99
N LYS A 29 -9.50 -8.45 0.21
CA LYS A 29 -10.37 -9.40 -0.49
C LYS A 29 -9.57 -10.38 -1.35
N ARG A 30 -8.68 -9.83 -2.17
CA ARG A 30 -7.93 -10.63 -3.15
C ARG A 30 -7.03 -11.66 -2.47
N PHE A 31 -6.33 -11.27 -1.39
CA PHE A 31 -5.43 -12.15 -0.67
C PHE A 31 -6.18 -13.16 0.19
N SER A 32 -7.24 -12.77 0.90
CA SER A 32 -8.09 -13.67 1.67
C SER A 32 -8.73 -14.74 0.78
N ALA A 33 -9.22 -14.37 -0.41
CA ALA A 33 -9.77 -15.31 -1.39
C ALA A 33 -8.73 -16.31 -1.89
N ALA A 34 -7.42 -15.97 -1.84
CA ALA A 34 -6.31 -16.85 -2.18
C ALA A 34 -5.79 -17.67 -0.97
N GLY A 35 -6.46 -17.61 0.19
CA GLY A 35 -6.11 -18.37 1.40
C GLY A 35 -4.96 -17.77 2.21
N TRP A 36 -4.55 -16.53 1.94
CA TRP A 36 -3.54 -15.85 2.74
C TRP A 36 -4.13 -15.34 4.05
N ARG A 37 -3.35 -15.37 5.11
CA ARG A 37 -3.62 -14.58 6.31
C ARG A 37 -3.24 -13.13 6.04
N VAL A 38 -4.13 -12.19 6.36
CA VAL A 38 -3.90 -10.76 6.13
C VAL A 38 -3.87 -10.03 7.47
N ILE A 39 -2.71 -9.53 7.85
CA ILE A 39 -2.54 -8.62 8.99
C ILE A 39 -2.67 -7.18 8.46
N THR A 40 -3.53 -6.38 9.07
CA THR A 40 -3.80 -5.02 8.62
C THR A 40 -3.37 -3.99 9.65
N VAL A 41 -2.90 -2.83 9.15
CA VAL A 41 -2.58 -1.66 9.96
C VAL A 41 -3.38 -0.47 9.46
N SER A 42 -4.17 0.17 10.31
CA SER A 42 -4.88 1.42 9.99
C SER A 42 -5.17 2.26 11.23
N ARG A 43 -5.53 3.53 11.01
CA ARG A 43 -5.96 4.43 12.09
C ARG A 43 -7.36 4.11 12.62
N GLN A 44 -8.17 3.46 11.80
CA GLN A 44 -9.53 3.08 12.16
C GLN A 44 -9.50 1.80 12.99
N PRO A 45 -10.40 1.63 13.96
CA PRO A 45 -10.56 0.36 14.65
C PRO A 45 -11.00 -0.75 13.67
N PHE A 46 -10.88 -1.98 14.12
CA PHE A 46 -11.39 -3.12 13.36
C PHE A 46 -12.92 -2.99 13.19
N PRO A 47 -13.45 -3.06 11.95
CA PRO A 47 -14.89 -2.95 11.75
C PRO A 47 -15.60 -4.20 12.26
N GLU A 48 -16.61 -4.04 13.12
CA GLU A 48 -17.40 -5.13 13.70
C GLU A 48 -18.08 -6.02 12.64
N GLN A 49 -18.39 -5.46 11.48
CA GLN A 49 -19.04 -6.13 10.35
C GLN A 49 -18.04 -6.41 9.22
N CYS A 50 -16.82 -6.81 9.55
CA CYS A 50 -15.85 -7.16 8.52
C CYS A 50 -16.30 -8.47 7.81
N PRO A 51 -16.58 -8.47 6.50
CA PRO A 51 -17.08 -9.64 5.78
C PRO A 51 -15.98 -10.69 5.49
N TRP A 52 -14.77 -10.50 5.97
CA TRP A 52 -13.62 -11.39 5.77
C TRP A 52 -13.44 -12.30 6.99
N GLU A 53 -12.79 -13.44 6.77
CA GLU A 53 -12.40 -14.39 7.82
C GLU A 53 -11.31 -13.84 8.77
N MET A 54 -11.05 -12.52 8.76
CA MET A 54 -10.13 -11.87 9.68
C MET A 54 -10.84 -11.59 11.01
N GLY A 55 -10.16 -11.91 12.11
CA GLY A 55 -10.55 -11.47 13.43
C GLY A 55 -9.87 -10.14 13.82
N PRO A 56 -10.28 -9.53 14.93
CA PRO A 56 -9.61 -8.36 15.49
C PRO A 56 -8.13 -8.62 15.81
N GLU A 57 -7.76 -9.89 16.02
CA GLU A 57 -6.38 -10.33 16.22
C GLU A 57 -5.46 -10.09 15.01
N ASP A 58 -6.02 -9.94 13.82
CA ASP A 58 -5.28 -9.63 12.58
C ASP A 58 -5.31 -8.14 12.22
N HIS A 59 -5.79 -7.28 13.14
CA HIS A 59 -5.80 -5.84 12.95
C HIS A 59 -4.97 -5.11 14.02
N ILE A 60 -4.16 -4.16 13.57
CA ILE A 60 -3.39 -3.25 14.43
C ILE A 60 -3.90 -1.84 14.19
N GLN A 61 -4.47 -1.23 15.22
CA GLN A 61 -4.87 0.16 15.14
C GLN A 61 -3.68 1.06 15.44
N LEU A 62 -3.18 1.78 14.43
CA LEU A 62 -2.02 2.64 14.55
C LEU A 62 -2.11 3.83 13.59
N ASP A 63 -1.64 5.00 14.05
CA ASP A 63 -1.35 6.13 13.19
C ASP A 63 0.11 6.11 12.72
N LEU A 64 0.32 5.80 11.44
CA LEU A 64 1.63 5.80 10.81
C LEU A 64 2.29 7.21 10.72
N GLY A 65 1.57 8.23 11.11
CA GLY A 65 2.13 9.58 11.29
C GLY A 65 2.94 9.77 12.56
N ASP A 66 3.00 8.77 13.44
CA ASP A 66 3.88 8.70 14.59
C ASP A 66 5.03 7.73 14.31
N PRO A 67 6.27 8.22 14.10
CA PRO A 67 7.41 7.35 13.80
C PRO A 67 7.80 6.46 14.99
N VAL A 68 7.69 6.94 16.22
CA VAL A 68 8.02 6.19 17.42
C VAL A 68 7.04 5.02 17.59
N ALA A 69 5.75 5.30 17.47
CA ALA A 69 4.73 4.26 17.53
C ALA A 69 4.85 3.26 16.35
N THR A 70 5.27 3.72 15.16
CA THR A 70 5.50 2.84 14.00
C THR A 70 6.67 1.87 14.25
N GLU A 71 7.78 2.33 14.84
CA GLU A 71 8.89 1.44 15.20
C GLU A 71 8.52 0.51 16.37
N ALA A 72 7.83 1.02 17.38
CA ALA A 72 7.38 0.24 18.54
C ALA A 72 6.38 -0.86 18.18
N MET A 73 5.70 -0.79 17.03
CA MET A 73 4.80 -1.82 16.53
C MET A 73 5.53 -3.07 16.00
N ILE A 74 6.80 -2.99 15.61
CA ILE A 74 7.52 -4.09 14.98
C ILE A 74 7.53 -5.37 15.84
N PRO A 75 7.82 -5.32 17.17
CA PRO A 75 7.71 -6.51 18.02
C PRO A 75 6.31 -7.12 18.06
N GLU A 76 5.25 -6.31 18.03
CA GLU A 76 3.87 -6.79 17.99
C GLU A 76 3.59 -7.54 16.69
N ILE A 77 4.02 -7.00 15.54
CA ILE A 77 3.90 -7.70 14.25
C ILE A 77 4.63 -9.03 14.32
N ARG A 78 5.86 -9.08 14.83
CA ARG A 78 6.64 -10.32 14.99
C ARG A 78 5.89 -11.37 15.84
N ALA A 79 5.29 -10.95 16.95
CA ALA A 79 4.49 -11.81 17.80
C ALA A 79 3.28 -12.40 17.03
N ARG A 80 2.63 -11.60 16.19
CA ARG A 80 1.52 -12.05 15.34
C ARG A 80 1.95 -12.98 14.21
N LEU A 81 3.21 -12.90 13.75
CA LEU A 81 3.77 -13.81 12.74
C LEU A 81 4.19 -15.17 13.31
N ALA A 82 4.43 -15.28 14.62
CA ALA A 82 4.93 -16.48 15.25
C ALA A 82 4.12 -17.76 14.94
N PRO A 83 2.76 -17.75 14.91
CA PRO A 83 1.97 -18.92 14.55
C PRO A 83 2.18 -19.42 13.11
N ASP A 84 2.66 -18.57 12.21
CA ASP A 84 2.96 -18.89 10.81
C ASP A 84 4.49 -19.01 10.57
N GLY A 85 5.24 -19.44 11.60
CA GLY A 85 6.69 -19.68 11.53
C GLY A 85 7.56 -18.43 11.53
N GLY A 86 7.01 -17.28 11.94
CA GLY A 86 7.72 -16.00 11.95
C GLY A 86 8.07 -15.48 10.54
N MET A 87 7.32 -15.89 9.53
CA MET A 87 7.53 -15.54 8.12
C MET A 87 6.55 -14.47 7.66
N LEU A 88 7.07 -13.46 6.95
CA LEU A 88 6.27 -12.46 6.26
C LEU A 88 6.44 -12.61 4.75
N HIS A 89 5.41 -13.08 4.06
CA HIS A 89 5.49 -13.35 2.61
C HIS A 89 5.29 -12.10 1.75
N ALA A 90 4.54 -11.13 2.27
CA ALA A 90 4.36 -9.84 1.59
C ALA A 90 4.16 -8.68 2.59
N LEU A 91 4.77 -7.53 2.27
CA LEU A 91 4.48 -6.24 2.88
C LEU A 91 3.92 -5.31 1.80
N VAL A 92 2.71 -4.79 1.99
CA VAL A 92 2.11 -3.83 1.07
C VAL A 92 1.93 -2.48 1.76
N ASN A 93 2.75 -1.51 1.36
CA ASN A 93 2.70 -0.13 1.82
C ASN A 93 1.68 0.66 0.98
N ASN A 94 0.39 0.58 1.37
CA ASN A 94 -0.71 1.23 0.68
C ASN A 94 -1.26 2.45 1.43
N ALA A 95 -1.08 2.55 2.75
CA ALA A 95 -1.53 3.72 3.50
C ALA A 95 -0.91 5.01 2.95
N ALA A 96 -1.75 6.01 2.77
CA ALA A 96 -1.30 7.34 2.35
C ALA A 96 -2.29 8.42 2.81
N ILE A 97 -1.78 9.64 2.95
CA ILE A 97 -2.59 10.84 3.15
C ILE A 97 -2.31 11.86 2.04
N SER A 98 -3.37 12.53 1.60
CA SER A 98 -3.33 13.62 0.61
C SER A 98 -4.23 14.75 1.11
N PRO A 99 -3.73 15.60 2.02
CA PRO A 99 -4.51 16.72 2.56
C PRO A 99 -5.02 17.65 1.46
N LYS A 100 -6.20 18.19 1.69
CA LYS A 100 -6.85 19.16 0.81
C LYS A 100 -7.05 20.47 1.54
N GLY A 101 -7.05 21.56 0.82
CA GLY A 101 -7.47 22.86 1.30
C GLY A 101 -8.98 22.98 1.39
N GLU A 102 -9.44 24.18 1.69
CA GLU A 102 -10.86 24.53 1.77
C GLU A 102 -11.58 24.15 0.47
N GLY A 103 -12.80 23.62 0.60
CA GLY A 103 -13.57 23.16 -0.57
C GLY A 103 -12.95 22.00 -1.35
N GLY A 104 -11.97 21.28 -0.79
CA GLY A 104 -11.28 20.19 -1.48
C GLY A 104 -10.16 20.67 -2.42
N ALA A 105 -9.76 21.93 -2.33
CA ALA A 105 -8.75 22.51 -3.19
C ALA A 105 -7.39 21.81 -3.10
N ARG A 106 -6.64 21.83 -4.20
CA ARG A 106 -5.26 21.34 -4.24
C ARG A 106 -4.36 22.21 -3.36
N LEU A 107 -3.63 21.61 -2.43
CA LEU A 107 -2.58 22.30 -1.67
C LEU A 107 -1.25 22.27 -2.46
N GLY A 108 -0.95 23.39 -3.13
CA GLY A 108 0.33 23.59 -3.80
C GLY A 108 1.47 23.91 -2.83
N THR A 109 2.68 24.15 -3.38
CA THR A 109 3.88 24.44 -2.58
C THR A 109 3.77 25.71 -1.73
N LEU A 110 3.03 26.70 -2.20
CA LEU A 110 2.85 27.98 -1.48
C LEU A 110 1.81 27.90 -0.36
N ALA A 111 0.86 26.96 -0.47
CA ALA A 111 -0.28 26.85 0.46
C ALA A 111 -0.10 25.77 1.53
N MET A 112 0.79 24.79 1.30
CA MET A 112 0.99 23.68 2.21
C MET A 112 1.91 24.09 3.37
N PRO A 113 1.44 24.07 4.63
CA PRO A 113 2.28 24.42 5.79
C PRO A 113 3.36 23.36 6.04
N ALA A 114 4.45 23.76 6.72
CA ALA A 114 5.62 22.91 6.93
C ALA A 114 5.32 21.62 7.70
N ASP A 115 4.49 21.69 8.73
CA ASP A 115 4.02 20.52 9.50
C ASP A 115 3.18 19.57 8.64
N GLY A 116 2.40 20.10 7.70
CA GLY A 116 1.69 19.33 6.72
C GLY A 116 2.61 18.56 5.79
N TRP A 117 3.73 19.14 5.33
CA TRP A 117 4.77 18.44 4.59
C TRP A 117 5.35 17.30 5.39
N LEU A 118 5.79 17.57 6.63
CA LEU A 118 6.36 16.55 7.51
C LEU A 118 5.38 15.39 7.74
N ARG A 119 4.11 15.70 8.00
CA ARG A 119 3.07 14.71 8.22
C ARG A 119 2.85 13.81 6.99
N VAL A 120 2.80 14.41 5.79
CA VAL A 120 2.62 13.65 4.54
C VAL A 120 3.82 12.76 4.29
N PHE A 121 5.04 13.26 4.44
CA PHE A 121 6.25 12.44 4.27
C PHE A 121 6.36 11.36 5.33
N GLN A 122 5.97 11.63 6.57
CA GLN A 122 5.98 10.61 7.62
C GLN A 122 5.11 9.40 7.25
N VAL A 123 3.87 9.63 6.82
CA VAL A 123 2.94 8.53 6.46
C VAL A 123 3.32 7.88 5.13
N ASN A 124 3.60 8.70 4.10
CA ASN A 124 3.70 8.20 2.72
C ASN A 124 5.08 7.69 2.34
N PHE A 125 6.13 8.06 3.12
CA PHE A 125 7.52 7.76 2.79
C PHE A 125 8.28 7.12 3.97
N PHE A 126 8.32 7.74 5.15
CA PHE A 126 9.10 7.22 6.26
C PHE A 126 8.49 5.95 6.88
N ALA A 127 7.16 5.87 7.03
CA ALA A 127 6.53 4.66 7.55
C ALA A 127 6.81 3.41 6.66
N PRO A 128 6.74 3.45 5.31
CA PRO A 128 7.25 2.40 4.44
C PRO A 128 8.71 1.97 4.73
N ILE A 129 9.61 2.93 4.98
CA ILE A 129 11.02 2.62 5.33
C ILE A 129 11.08 1.88 6.66
N LEU A 130 10.43 2.41 7.70
CA LEU A 130 10.47 1.85 9.04
C LEU A 130 9.93 0.42 9.08
N LEU A 131 8.80 0.17 8.40
CA LEU A 131 8.19 -1.15 8.33
C LEU A 131 9.06 -2.14 7.54
N ALA A 132 9.53 -1.77 6.36
CA ALA A 132 10.33 -2.67 5.52
C ALA A 132 11.67 -3.01 6.17
N ARG A 133 12.38 -2.00 6.72
CA ARG A 133 13.64 -2.18 7.46
C ARG A 133 13.42 -3.03 8.71
N GLY A 134 12.36 -2.74 9.48
CA GLY A 134 12.06 -3.42 10.74
C GLY A 134 11.64 -4.88 10.57
N LEU A 135 11.16 -5.28 9.38
CA LEU A 135 10.64 -6.62 9.07
C LEU A 135 11.44 -7.35 7.99
N VAL A 136 12.63 -6.86 7.65
CA VAL A 136 13.44 -7.46 6.57
C VAL A 136 13.85 -8.90 6.86
N ASP A 137 14.06 -9.27 8.12
CA ASP A 137 14.40 -10.63 8.53
C ASP A 137 13.22 -11.60 8.33
N GLU A 138 12.01 -11.17 8.65
CA GLU A 138 10.77 -11.92 8.46
C GLU A 138 10.45 -12.10 6.97
N LEU A 139 10.70 -11.07 6.16
CA LEU A 139 10.60 -11.12 4.71
C LEU A 139 11.65 -12.06 4.11
N ALA A 140 12.91 -11.98 4.55
CA ALA A 140 13.99 -12.83 4.05
C ALA A 140 13.72 -14.33 4.30
N ARG A 141 13.19 -14.70 5.49
CA ARG A 141 12.82 -16.09 5.78
C ARG A 141 11.77 -16.65 4.82
N ALA A 142 10.93 -15.80 4.27
CA ALA A 142 9.86 -16.18 3.34
C ALA A 142 10.23 -16.05 1.85
N ASN A 143 11.43 -15.58 1.50
CA ASN A 143 11.75 -15.04 0.17
C ASN A 143 10.66 -14.05 -0.29
N GLY A 144 10.29 -13.15 0.60
CA GLY A 144 9.10 -12.33 0.51
C GLY A 144 9.20 -11.18 -0.50
N SER A 145 8.13 -10.40 -0.54
CA SER A 145 8.01 -9.26 -1.45
C SER A 145 7.50 -8.01 -0.72
N VAL A 146 8.05 -6.86 -1.07
CA VAL A 146 7.51 -5.54 -0.68
C VAL A 146 6.87 -4.89 -1.90
N VAL A 147 5.66 -4.37 -1.75
CA VAL A 147 4.99 -3.57 -2.78
C VAL A 147 4.64 -2.21 -2.22
N ASN A 148 5.21 -1.17 -2.81
CA ASN A 148 4.94 0.22 -2.48
C ASN A 148 3.86 0.78 -3.43
N VAL A 149 2.76 1.30 -2.88
CA VAL A 149 1.72 1.97 -3.68
C VAL A 149 2.12 3.43 -3.85
N THR A 150 2.66 3.75 -5.03
CA THR A 150 3.01 5.11 -5.46
C THR A 150 1.77 5.85 -6.00
N SER A 151 1.89 6.61 -7.04
CA SER A 151 0.79 7.27 -7.77
C SER A 151 1.29 7.87 -9.06
N ILE A 152 0.46 7.97 -10.08
CA ILE A 152 0.73 8.77 -11.27
C ILE A 152 1.13 10.22 -10.94
N ALA A 153 0.61 10.76 -9.84
CA ALA A 153 0.96 12.10 -9.35
C ALA A 153 2.43 12.22 -8.90
N GLY A 154 3.13 11.11 -8.68
CA GLY A 154 4.58 11.11 -8.43
C GLY A 154 5.42 11.37 -9.68
N GLY A 155 4.91 11.05 -10.86
CA GLY A 155 5.60 11.22 -12.14
C GLY A 155 5.22 12.49 -12.91
N ARG A 156 4.11 13.16 -12.54
CA ARG A 156 3.62 14.36 -13.21
C ARG A 156 2.81 15.25 -12.27
N VAL A 157 2.68 16.52 -12.65
CA VAL A 157 1.75 17.42 -11.94
C VAL A 157 0.32 16.96 -12.16
N HIS A 158 -0.40 16.77 -11.05
CA HIS A 158 -1.78 16.33 -11.06
C HIS A 158 -2.71 17.46 -10.55
N PRO A 159 -3.86 17.73 -11.20
CA PRO A 159 -4.71 18.86 -10.84
C PRO A 159 -5.30 18.77 -9.43
N PHE A 160 -5.48 17.55 -8.90
CA PHE A 160 -6.10 17.35 -7.59
C PHE A 160 -5.11 16.89 -6.51
N ALA A 161 -3.93 16.38 -6.86
CA ALA A 161 -2.95 15.94 -5.87
C ALA A 161 -2.14 17.12 -5.33
N GLY A 162 -2.04 17.26 -4.01
CA GLY A 162 -1.22 18.28 -3.37
C GLY A 162 0.27 18.07 -3.63
N ALA A 163 1.06 19.15 -3.51
CA ALA A 163 2.50 19.11 -3.78
C ALA A 163 3.24 18.12 -2.87
N ALA A 164 2.95 18.13 -1.55
CA ALA A 164 3.57 17.21 -0.59
C ALA A 164 3.23 15.74 -0.90
N TYR A 165 1.97 15.45 -1.29
CA TYR A 165 1.58 14.12 -1.72
C TYR A 165 2.37 13.67 -2.96
N SER A 166 2.36 14.48 -4.01
CA SER A 166 3.03 14.13 -5.28
C SER A 166 4.52 13.89 -5.08
N THR A 167 5.21 14.77 -4.35
CA THR A 167 6.64 14.62 -4.05
C THR A 167 6.93 13.41 -3.16
N SER A 168 6.07 13.11 -2.18
CA SER A 168 6.24 11.90 -1.35
C SER A 168 6.09 10.61 -2.17
N LYS A 169 5.21 10.59 -3.19
CA LYS A 169 5.03 9.44 -4.07
C LYS A 169 6.17 9.29 -5.08
N ALA A 170 6.74 10.40 -5.57
CA ALA A 170 7.98 10.40 -6.35
C ALA A 170 9.17 9.87 -5.52
N ALA A 171 9.30 10.32 -4.30
CA ALA A 171 10.33 9.82 -3.37
C ALA A 171 10.17 8.32 -3.09
N LEU A 172 8.94 7.83 -2.91
CA LEU A 172 8.66 6.42 -2.68
C LEU A 172 9.03 5.55 -3.90
N ALA A 173 8.85 6.05 -5.12
CA ALA A 173 9.31 5.37 -6.34
C ALA A 173 10.84 5.26 -6.38
N GLY A 174 11.56 6.32 -6.01
CA GLY A 174 13.02 6.30 -5.82
C GLY A 174 13.45 5.28 -4.78
N LEU A 175 12.85 5.35 -3.59
CA LEU A 175 13.11 4.44 -2.48
C LEU A 175 12.88 2.97 -2.86
N THR A 176 11.88 2.68 -3.69
CA THR A 176 11.61 1.32 -4.17
C THR A 176 12.83 0.71 -4.86
N ARG A 177 13.55 1.48 -5.68
CA ARG A 177 14.76 1.01 -6.37
C ARG A 177 15.93 0.77 -5.39
N GLU A 178 16.12 1.69 -4.44
CA GLU A 178 17.15 1.52 -3.40
C GLU A 178 16.88 0.28 -2.54
N MET A 179 15.64 0.12 -2.05
CA MET A 179 15.26 -1.08 -1.30
C MET A 179 15.40 -2.36 -2.14
N ALA A 180 15.10 -2.32 -3.45
CA ALA A 180 15.24 -3.47 -4.32
C ALA A 180 16.72 -3.93 -4.44
N ALA A 181 17.64 -2.97 -4.48
CA ALA A 181 19.08 -3.26 -4.48
C ALA A 181 19.55 -3.81 -3.14
N ASP A 182 19.17 -3.16 -2.03
CA ASP A 182 19.60 -3.51 -0.67
C ASP A 182 19.06 -4.86 -0.20
N PHE A 183 17.81 -5.20 -0.58
CA PHE A 183 17.12 -6.39 -0.06
C PHE A 183 17.29 -7.62 -0.96
N ALA A 184 17.67 -7.46 -2.24
CA ALA A 184 17.85 -8.56 -3.18
C ALA A 184 18.88 -9.61 -2.69
N PRO A 185 20.03 -9.24 -2.08
CA PRO A 185 20.98 -10.24 -1.53
C PRO A 185 20.39 -11.10 -0.40
N ARG A 186 19.25 -10.66 0.17
CA ARG A 186 18.52 -11.37 1.21
C ARG A 186 17.33 -12.17 0.68
N GLY A 187 17.17 -12.26 -0.65
CA GLY A 187 16.07 -12.96 -1.31
C GLY A 187 14.74 -12.20 -1.28
N VAL A 188 14.72 -10.91 -0.91
CA VAL A 188 13.49 -10.10 -0.85
C VAL A 188 13.40 -9.22 -2.10
N ARG A 189 12.25 -9.25 -2.77
CA ARG A 189 11.95 -8.39 -3.92
C ARG A 189 11.18 -7.15 -3.47
N VAL A 190 11.47 -6.00 -4.07
CA VAL A 190 10.78 -4.75 -3.78
C VAL A 190 10.35 -4.10 -5.09
N ASN A 191 9.04 -3.86 -5.23
CA ASN A 191 8.47 -3.24 -6.42
C ASN A 191 7.46 -2.17 -6.04
N ALA A 192 7.04 -1.37 -7.00
CA ALA A 192 5.99 -0.38 -6.84
C ALA A 192 4.86 -0.60 -7.85
N ILE A 193 3.68 -0.13 -7.50
CA ILE A 193 2.58 0.10 -8.44
C ILE A 193 2.21 1.58 -8.41
N SER A 194 1.89 2.14 -9.59
CA SER A 194 1.52 3.54 -9.79
C SER A 194 0.08 3.61 -10.32
N PRO A 195 -0.92 3.66 -9.41
CA PRO A 195 -2.31 3.83 -9.79
C PRO A 195 -2.54 5.22 -10.41
N GLY A 196 -3.47 5.29 -11.38
CA GLY A 196 -4.08 6.52 -11.87
C GLY A 196 -5.39 6.83 -11.13
N GLU A 197 -6.41 7.26 -11.90
CA GLU A 197 -7.75 7.52 -11.38
C GLU A 197 -8.48 6.19 -11.13
N ILE A 198 -8.61 5.83 -9.87
CA ILE A 198 -9.26 4.60 -9.42
C ILE A 198 -10.60 4.93 -8.77
N ASP A 199 -11.65 4.18 -9.12
CA ASP A 199 -13.00 4.34 -8.57
C ASP A 199 -13.01 4.01 -7.07
N THR A 200 -12.84 5.04 -6.27
CA THR A 200 -12.81 4.97 -4.81
C THR A 200 -13.54 6.18 -4.22
N SER A 201 -13.87 6.13 -2.95
CA SER A 201 -14.51 7.25 -2.23
C SER A 201 -13.64 8.52 -2.10
N ILE A 202 -12.44 8.53 -2.71
CA ILE A 202 -11.48 9.66 -2.62
C ILE A 202 -11.48 10.51 -3.91
N LEU A 203 -12.23 10.12 -4.93
CA LEU A 203 -12.27 10.87 -6.18
C LEU A 203 -12.68 12.33 -5.95
N SER A 204 -11.96 13.23 -6.61
CA SER A 204 -12.24 14.66 -6.55
C SER A 204 -13.31 15.02 -7.60
N PRO A 205 -14.17 16.03 -7.34
CA PRO A 205 -15.04 16.60 -8.36
C PRO A 205 -14.23 17.02 -9.60
N GLY A 206 -14.74 16.74 -10.80
CA GLY A 206 -14.05 17.03 -12.05
C GLY A 206 -13.14 15.91 -12.57
N THR A 207 -13.10 14.76 -11.89
CA THR A 207 -12.37 13.57 -12.38
C THR A 207 -12.91 13.08 -13.72
N GLU A 208 -14.21 13.30 -14.01
CA GLU A 208 -14.84 12.94 -15.30
C GLU A 208 -14.10 13.57 -16.49
N LYS A 209 -13.64 14.82 -16.34
CA LYS A 209 -12.86 15.50 -17.38
C LYS A 209 -11.51 14.81 -17.61
N ILE A 210 -10.83 14.41 -16.54
CA ILE A 210 -9.57 13.64 -16.65
C ILE A 210 -9.82 12.33 -17.38
N VAL A 211 -10.88 11.61 -17.04
CA VAL A 211 -11.26 10.34 -17.70
C VAL A 211 -11.44 10.55 -19.21
N GLN A 212 -12.11 11.61 -19.61
CA GLN A 212 -12.40 11.88 -21.03
C GLN A 212 -11.20 12.39 -21.81
N GLU A 213 -10.33 13.20 -21.20
CA GLU A 213 -9.28 13.92 -21.92
C GLU A 213 -7.89 13.26 -21.76
N GLN A 214 -7.61 12.61 -20.62
CA GLN A 214 -6.26 12.20 -20.26
C GLN A 214 -6.07 10.69 -20.12
N ILE A 215 -7.15 9.90 -20.00
CA ILE A 215 -7.03 8.45 -19.88
C ILE A 215 -7.34 7.79 -21.21
N PRO A 216 -6.37 7.16 -21.91
CA PRO A 216 -6.61 6.46 -23.17
C PRO A 216 -7.74 5.42 -23.11
N MET A 217 -7.84 4.68 -22.01
CA MET A 217 -8.91 3.68 -21.82
C MET A 217 -10.28 4.29 -21.48
N ARG A 218 -10.40 5.62 -21.35
CA ARG A 218 -11.67 6.36 -21.17
C ARG A 218 -12.56 5.87 -20.03
N ARG A 219 -11.97 5.32 -18.98
CA ARG A 219 -12.66 4.89 -17.78
C ARG A 219 -11.78 4.99 -16.54
N LEU A 220 -12.40 4.99 -15.39
CA LEU A 220 -11.72 4.76 -14.12
C LEU A 220 -11.18 3.33 -14.06
N GLY A 221 -10.06 3.16 -13.36
CA GLY A 221 -9.62 1.83 -12.90
C GLY A 221 -10.47 1.38 -11.71
N ARG A 222 -10.66 0.07 -11.57
CA ARG A 222 -11.31 -0.49 -10.38
C ARG A 222 -10.27 -0.86 -9.33
N PRO A 223 -10.58 -0.73 -8.02
CA PRO A 223 -9.70 -1.16 -6.94
C PRO A 223 -9.21 -2.61 -7.09
N GLU A 224 -10.06 -3.49 -7.63
CA GLU A 224 -9.75 -4.90 -7.87
C GLU A 224 -8.65 -5.08 -8.93
N GLU A 225 -8.59 -4.21 -9.95
CA GLU A 225 -7.55 -4.26 -10.99
C GLU A 225 -6.18 -3.92 -10.38
N VAL A 226 -6.14 -2.97 -9.45
CA VAL A 226 -4.92 -2.63 -8.70
C VAL A 226 -4.53 -3.77 -7.75
N ALA A 227 -5.50 -4.36 -7.04
CA ALA A 227 -5.27 -5.47 -6.12
C ALA A 227 -4.73 -6.72 -6.84
N GLN A 228 -5.13 -6.97 -8.09
CA GLN A 228 -4.57 -8.06 -8.90
C GLN A 228 -3.09 -7.82 -9.22
N ALA A 229 -2.69 -6.60 -9.57
CA ALA A 229 -1.29 -6.26 -9.82
C ALA A 229 -0.44 -6.37 -8.54
N ILE A 230 -0.97 -5.94 -7.40
CA ILE A 230 -0.32 -6.14 -6.09
C ILE A 230 -0.12 -7.64 -5.84
N TYR A 231 -1.16 -8.44 -6.03
CA TYR A 231 -1.09 -9.89 -5.82
C TYR A 231 -0.05 -10.55 -6.73
N PHE A 232 -0.01 -10.19 -8.02
CA PHE A 232 1.02 -10.65 -8.95
C PHE A 232 2.42 -10.37 -8.41
N LEU A 233 2.71 -9.15 -7.98
CA LEU A 233 4.02 -8.76 -7.45
C LEU A 233 4.38 -9.46 -6.12
N CYS A 234 3.40 -9.96 -5.38
CA CYS A 234 3.60 -10.68 -4.13
C CYS A 234 3.72 -12.21 -4.31
N THR A 235 3.67 -12.73 -5.54
CA THR A 235 3.70 -14.16 -5.82
C THR A 235 4.90 -14.56 -6.67
N GLU A 236 5.11 -15.88 -6.80
CA GLU A 236 6.16 -16.48 -7.65
C GLU A 236 6.01 -16.11 -9.15
N ALA A 237 4.81 -15.71 -9.58
CA ALA A 237 4.57 -15.24 -10.95
C ALA A 237 5.44 -14.03 -11.34
N SER A 238 5.98 -13.31 -10.34
CA SER A 238 6.86 -12.16 -10.52
C SER A 238 8.28 -12.41 -9.96
N SER A 239 8.73 -13.65 -9.91
CA SER A 239 9.99 -14.05 -9.26
C SER A 239 11.24 -13.33 -9.79
N TYR A 240 11.21 -12.82 -11.02
CA TYR A 240 12.31 -12.06 -11.62
C TYR A 240 12.00 -10.57 -11.81
N VAL A 241 10.93 -10.06 -11.14
CA VAL A 241 10.56 -8.63 -11.15
C VAL A 241 11.04 -8.01 -9.84
N ASN A 242 12.02 -7.09 -9.95
CA ASN A 242 12.59 -6.38 -8.80
C ASN A 242 12.96 -4.94 -9.19
N GLY A 243 12.67 -3.97 -8.35
CA GLY A 243 12.91 -2.55 -8.60
C GLY A 243 11.96 -1.88 -9.63
N ALA A 244 10.94 -2.60 -10.09
CA ALA A 244 10.01 -2.11 -11.10
C ALA A 244 8.92 -1.23 -10.48
N GLU A 245 8.44 -0.26 -11.27
CA GLU A 245 7.19 0.47 -11.02
C GLU A 245 6.20 0.15 -12.13
N ILE A 246 5.09 -0.51 -11.79
CA ILE A 246 4.05 -0.89 -12.74
C ILE A 246 2.91 0.12 -12.71
N HIS A 247 2.62 0.73 -13.86
CA HIS A 247 1.55 1.70 -14.01
C HIS A 247 0.20 1.01 -14.19
N ILE A 248 -0.76 1.30 -13.28
CA ILE A 248 -2.14 0.80 -13.33
C ILE A 248 -3.07 2.02 -13.48
N ASN A 249 -3.05 2.63 -14.65
CA ASN A 249 -3.63 3.95 -14.88
C ASN A 249 -4.31 4.13 -16.26
N GLY A 250 -4.62 3.03 -16.95
CA GLY A 250 -5.32 3.08 -18.24
C GLY A 250 -4.55 3.83 -19.35
N GLY A 251 -3.22 3.91 -19.25
CA GLY A 251 -2.37 4.62 -20.18
C GLY A 251 -2.20 6.12 -19.87
N GLN A 252 -2.69 6.62 -18.74
CA GLN A 252 -2.63 8.05 -18.40
C GLN A 252 -1.20 8.61 -18.31
N HIS A 253 -0.18 7.77 -18.26
CA HIS A 253 1.24 8.15 -18.13
C HIS A 253 1.98 8.27 -19.47
N VAL A 254 1.37 7.90 -20.58
CA VAL A 254 1.93 8.00 -21.94
C VAL A 254 1.40 9.21 -22.69
#